data_22de9790667c6d8b48a2bdbac1f94078
#
_entry.id   22de9790667c6d8b48a2bdbac1f94078
#
_cell.length_a   1.000
_cell.length_b   1.000
_cell.length_c   1.000
_cell.angle_alpha   90.00
_cell.angle_beta   90.00
_cell.angle_gamma   90.00
#
_symmetry.space_group_name_H-M   'P 1'
#
loop_
_entity.id
_entity.type
_entity.pdbx_description
1 polymer ?
#
loop_
_entity_poly.entity_id
_entity_poly.type
_entity_poly.pdbx_seq_one_letter_code
_entity_poly.pdbx_strand_id
1 'polypeptide(L)'
;MENADNKEQESCPKCCCERTTERSEKEYKDLIHRPNRIEGQIRGIKGMVEKDCYCADILVQVSAANAALNSFNKVLLSNHIRTC
;
A
#
# COMPACT_ATOMS: atom_id res chain seq x y z
N MET A 1 -14.86 -8.52 -9.60
CA MET A 1 -14.74 -8.53 -8.52
C MET A 1 -14.04 -7.46 -7.96
N GLU A 2 -13.09 -7.08 -8.28
CA GLU A 2 -12.44 -6.09 -7.75
C GLU A 2 -13.17 -4.85 -7.72
N ASN A 3 -14.11 -4.65 -8.49
CA ASN A 3 -14.82 -3.45 -8.40
C ASN A 3 -15.50 -3.25 -7.12
N ALA A 4 -15.92 -4.30 -6.55
CA ALA A 4 -16.58 -4.22 -5.29
C ALA A 4 -15.67 -3.63 -4.28
N ASP A 5 -14.44 -4.00 -4.34
CA ASP A 5 -13.53 -3.48 -3.39
C ASP A 5 -13.41 -1.99 -3.50
N ASN A 6 -13.36 -1.50 -4.68
CA ASN A 6 -13.24 -0.09 -4.83
C ASN A 6 -14.42 0.62 -4.27
N LYS A 7 -15.58 0.08 -4.46
CA LYS A 7 -16.72 0.71 -3.95
C LYS A 7 -16.71 0.75 -2.49
N GLU A 8 -16.25 -0.27 -1.88
CA GLU A 8 -16.20 -0.29 -0.47
C GLU A 8 -15.29 0.72 0.06
N GLN A 9 -14.21 0.94 -0.60
CA GLN A 9 -13.32 1.92 -0.12
C GLN A 9 -13.92 3.26 -0.22
N GLU A 10 -14.64 3.51 -1.25
CA GLU A 10 -15.22 4.78 -1.39
C GLU A 10 -16.25 5.05 -0.37
N SER A 11 -16.90 4.03 0.06
CA SER A 11 -17.96 4.28 0.99
C SER A 11 -17.54 4.12 2.41
N CYS A 12 -16.29 4.17 2.69
CA CYS A 12 -15.82 4.05 4.03
C CYS A 12 -16.49 5.10 4.87
N PRO A 13 -17.33 4.75 5.72
CA PRO A 13 -18.17 5.71 6.37
C PRO A 13 -17.53 6.48 7.43
N LYS A 14 -16.60 5.92 8.10
CA LYS A 14 -16.05 6.59 9.14
C LYS A 14 -14.81 7.18 8.88
N CYS A 15 -14.28 7.13 7.77
CA CYS A 15 -12.97 7.59 7.67
C CYS A 15 -13.02 8.97 7.22
N CYS A 16 -11.96 9.48 6.85
CA CYS A 16 -11.88 10.78 6.50
C CYS A 16 -12.38 11.07 5.15
N CYS A 17 -13.26 10.32 4.69
CA CYS A 17 -13.77 10.55 3.39
C CYS A 17 -14.36 11.91 3.30
N GLU A 18 -14.86 12.41 4.38
CA GLU A 18 -15.38 13.68 4.35
C GLU A 18 -14.39 14.71 4.53
N ARG A 19 -13.20 14.41 5.02
CA ARG A 19 -12.25 15.37 5.23
C ARG A 19 -11.30 15.22 4.18
N THR A 20 -11.18 15.97 3.19
CA THR A 20 -10.26 15.85 2.11
C THR A 20 -9.00 16.49 2.50
N THR A 21 -7.95 15.77 2.43
CA THR A 21 -6.65 16.32 2.73
C THR A 21 -6.09 16.83 1.45
N GLU A 22 -5.67 18.06 1.46
CA GLU A 22 -5.12 18.62 0.28
C GLU A 22 -3.69 18.26 0.14
N ARG A 23 -3.29 17.64 -0.94
CA ARG A 23 -1.92 17.28 -1.20
C ARG A 23 -1.57 17.81 -2.54
N SER A 24 -0.32 18.14 -2.72
CA SER A 24 0.12 18.56 -4.02
C SER A 24 0.05 17.35 -4.92
N GLU A 25 0.05 17.59 -6.21
CA GLU A 25 -0.03 16.51 -7.14
C GLU A 25 1.15 15.59 -7.00
N LYS A 26 2.29 16.16 -6.71
CA LYS A 26 3.47 15.37 -6.53
C LYS A 26 3.35 14.45 -5.32
N GLU A 27 2.82 14.96 -4.23
CA GLU A 27 2.64 14.15 -3.05
C GLU A 27 1.65 13.04 -3.29
N TYR A 28 0.59 13.35 -4.02
CA TYR A 28 -0.42 12.37 -4.30
C TYR A 28 0.17 11.23 -5.14
N LYS A 29 0.94 11.58 -6.16
CA LYS A 29 1.54 10.58 -7.01
C LYS A 29 2.51 9.71 -6.24
N ASP A 30 3.25 10.32 -5.35
CA ASP A 30 4.21 9.58 -4.56
C ASP A 30 3.49 8.59 -3.66
N LEU A 31 2.41 9.02 -3.04
CA LEU A 31 1.67 8.14 -2.16
C LEU A 31 1.01 6.99 -2.92
N ILE A 32 0.58 7.21 -4.13
CA ILE A 32 -0.01 6.16 -4.92
C ILE A 32 1.06 5.19 -5.45
N HIS A 33 2.21 5.73 -5.78
CA HIS A 33 3.28 4.93 -6.34
C HIS A 33 3.78 3.89 -5.34
N ARG A 34 3.84 4.27 -4.08
CA ARG A 34 4.35 3.35 -3.07
C ARG A 34 3.51 2.09 -2.91
N PRO A 35 2.20 2.19 -2.74
CA PRO A 35 1.41 0.97 -2.65
C PRO A 35 1.38 0.19 -3.95
N ASN A 36 1.53 0.84 -5.09
CA ASN A 36 1.60 0.12 -6.33
C ASN A 36 2.83 -0.77 -6.38
N ARG A 37 3.94 -0.29 -5.86
CA ARG A 37 5.15 -1.08 -5.82
C ARG A 37 4.99 -2.24 -4.87
N ILE A 38 4.34 -2.01 -3.73
CA ILE A 38 4.13 -3.07 -2.76
C ILE A 38 3.19 -4.12 -3.35
N GLU A 39 2.21 -3.68 -4.09
CA GLU A 39 1.31 -4.61 -4.74
C GLU A 39 2.09 -5.53 -5.69
N GLY A 40 3.04 -4.96 -6.41
CA GLY A 40 3.88 -5.75 -7.28
C GLY A 40 4.72 -6.75 -6.51
N GLN A 41 5.20 -6.35 -5.36
CA GLN A 41 5.98 -7.25 -4.53
C GLN A 41 5.13 -8.41 -4.02
N ILE A 42 3.91 -8.11 -3.63
CA ILE A 42 3.01 -9.16 -3.16
C ILE A 42 2.71 -10.15 -4.30
N ARG A 43 2.52 -9.62 -5.48
CA ARG A 43 2.25 -10.46 -6.62
C ARG A 43 3.44 -11.35 -6.91
N GLY A 44 4.64 -10.82 -6.73
CA GLY A 44 5.84 -11.61 -6.90
C GLY A 44 5.94 -12.71 -5.87
N ILE A 45 5.59 -12.41 -4.63
CA ILE A 45 5.62 -13.40 -3.57
C ILE A 45 4.62 -14.53 -3.89
N LYS A 46 3.46 -14.16 -4.37
CA LYS A 46 2.46 -15.14 -4.72
C LYS A 46 2.99 -16.07 -5.82
N GLY A 47 3.68 -15.49 -6.79
CA GLY A 47 4.26 -16.29 -7.84
C GLY A 47 5.32 -17.24 -7.33
N MET A 48 6.09 -16.80 -6.35
CA MET A 48 7.10 -17.67 -5.76
C MET A 48 6.47 -18.85 -5.04
N VAL A 49 5.36 -18.60 -4.36
CA VAL A 49 4.67 -19.67 -3.69
C VAL A 49 4.12 -20.67 -4.71
N GLU A 50 3.59 -20.15 -5.79
CA GLU A 50 3.03 -21.00 -6.83
C GLU A 50 4.07 -21.87 -7.48
N LYS A 51 5.29 -21.38 -7.55
CA LYS A 51 6.37 -22.14 -8.15
C LYS A 51 7.15 -22.96 -7.17
N ASP A 52 6.72 -22.97 -5.93
CA ASP A 52 7.39 -23.73 -4.89
C ASP A 52 8.84 -23.32 -4.74
N CYS A 53 9.10 -22.06 -4.74
CA CYS A 53 10.44 -21.57 -4.51
C CYS A 53 10.85 -21.87 -3.07
N TYR A 54 12.12 -21.83 -2.86
CA TYR A 54 12.68 -22.14 -1.54
C TYR A 54 12.10 -21.17 -0.50
N CYS A 55 11.67 -21.70 0.60
CA CYS A 55 11.03 -20.90 1.62
C CYS A 55 11.84 -19.73 2.10
N ALA A 56 13.13 -19.93 2.25
CA ALA A 56 13.97 -18.84 2.74
C ALA A 56 13.94 -17.65 1.80
N ASP A 57 13.88 -17.93 0.50
CA ASP A 57 13.82 -16.86 -0.47
C ASP A 57 12.50 -16.11 -0.38
N ILE A 58 11.45 -16.86 -0.16
CA ILE A 58 10.14 -16.23 -0.03
C ILE A 58 10.12 -15.35 1.22
N LEU A 59 10.71 -15.82 2.29
CA LEU A 59 10.74 -15.05 3.52
C LEU A 59 11.51 -13.74 3.35
N VAL A 60 12.56 -13.76 2.57
CA VAL A 60 13.30 -12.54 2.30
C VAL A 60 12.40 -11.55 1.57
N GLN A 61 11.63 -12.02 0.62
CA GLN A 61 10.75 -11.13 -0.11
C GLN A 61 9.64 -10.59 0.79
N VAL A 62 9.16 -11.41 1.70
CA VAL A 62 8.14 -10.96 2.63
C VAL A 62 8.71 -9.88 3.53
N SER A 63 9.95 -10.05 3.97
CA SER A 63 10.58 -9.03 4.79
C SER A 63 10.70 -7.72 4.04
N ALA A 64 11.04 -7.79 2.78
CA ALA A 64 11.16 -6.58 1.98
C ALA A 64 9.81 -5.89 1.84
N ALA A 65 8.75 -6.66 1.66
CA ALA A 65 7.41 -6.08 1.54
C ALA A 65 6.99 -5.44 2.86
N ASN A 66 7.34 -6.09 3.97
CA ASN A 66 7.02 -5.52 5.28
C ASN A 66 7.76 -4.21 5.50
N ALA A 67 9.00 -4.15 5.10
CA ALA A 67 9.77 -2.92 5.25
C ALA A 67 9.16 -1.82 4.41
N ALA A 68 8.70 -2.15 3.22
CA ALA A 68 8.07 -1.17 2.35
C ALA A 68 6.76 -0.67 2.95
N LEU A 69 6.00 -1.56 3.56
CA LEU A 69 4.77 -1.17 4.22
C LEU A 69 5.05 -0.25 5.40
N ASN A 70 6.07 -0.56 6.18
CA ASN A 70 6.42 0.29 7.29
C ASN A 70 6.86 1.65 6.82
N SER A 71 7.58 1.70 5.74
CA SER A 71 8.02 2.96 5.19
C SER A 71 6.83 3.78 4.71
N PHE A 72 5.87 3.11 4.07
CA PHE A 72 4.68 3.77 3.61
C PHE A 72 3.89 4.33 4.79
N ASN A 73 3.82 3.55 5.86
CA ASN A 73 3.15 4.02 7.06
C ASN A 73 3.75 5.29 7.59
N LYS A 74 5.07 5.36 7.60
CA LYS A 74 5.71 6.54 8.13
C LYS A 74 5.43 7.76 7.28
N VAL A 75 5.44 7.58 5.99
CA VAL A 75 5.17 8.70 5.10
C VAL A 75 3.73 9.16 5.26
N LEU A 76 2.83 8.21 5.34
CA LEU A 76 1.43 8.55 5.46
C LEU A 76 1.16 9.27 6.78
N LEU A 77 1.74 8.77 7.85
CA LEU A 77 1.55 9.38 9.14
C LEU A 77 2.12 10.78 9.18
N SER A 78 3.26 10.96 8.57
CA SER A 78 3.88 12.24 8.53
C SER A 78 3.00 13.25 7.80
N ASN A 79 2.42 12.83 6.69
CA ASN A 79 1.53 13.70 5.95
C ASN A 79 0.29 14.01 6.77
N HIS A 80 -0.21 13.02 7.45
CA HIS A 80 -1.42 13.23 8.23
C HIS A 80 -1.16 14.24 9.34
N ILE A 81 -0.06 14.12 9.99
CA ILE A 81 0.28 15.06 11.06
C ILE A 81 0.40 16.46 10.54
N ARG A 82 1.02 16.62 9.38
CA ARG A 82 1.20 17.94 8.86
C ARG A 82 -0.07 18.56 8.33
N THR A 83 -0.94 17.77 7.75
CA THR A 83 -2.08 18.32 7.08
C THR A 83 -3.38 18.19 7.82
N CYS A 84 -3.43 17.38 8.81
CA CYS A 84 -4.60 17.27 9.62
C CYS A 84 -4.31 17.83 10.99
#